data_a49de39f7ed710d3ba5c748ccc124daf
#
_entry.id   a49de39f7ed710d3ba5c748ccc124daf
#
_cell.length_a   1.000
_cell.length_b   1.000
_cell.length_c   1.000
_cell.angle_alpha   90.00
_cell.angle_beta   90.00
_cell.angle_gamma   90.00
#
_symmetry.space_group_name_H-M   'P 1'
#
loop_
_entity.id
_entity.type
_entity.pdbx_description
1 polymer ?
#
loop_
_entity_poly.entity_id
_entity_poly.type
_entity_poly.pdbx_seq_one_letter_code
_entity_poly.pdbx_strand_id
1 'polypeptide(L)'
;MNKTLCTMVMMTSVLLGSCNCENGKVDTGKGQGALIGKSEMKIDDGRMTAEALWAMGRIGGVKVSPDGSKILYSVGYYSVPQNKSNRELFVMNADGSGNTQITRTPFSENEAQWICGGSKIAFLSSESGSSQVWVMNPDGTGRKQISNYEGNIEGFSFSPDEKHLLFIAQIKTVPSTQDKYPDLDKTSGIIVTDLMYKHWDEWVTTAPHPFVADFDGNQVSNPIDIMEGEPYQAPMKPFGGMEQLAWSPTSDKVAYTSRKKIGKEYALSTNSDIYVYDLASKQTTNVSEGIMGYDTNPQYSPDGKYIAWLSMERDGYESDQNRLMVLDIATGERRFASKDFESSLTGFCWKADSKSVYFTGVWHGEIQIYEADVTACSVRPITSGMYDYSDVSLLGDKLLALRHSMSAADEIYTVSPENGETTQLSFENKHLFDQMEMGKVEG
;
A
#
# COMPACT_ATOMS: atom_id res chain seq x y z
N MET A 1 6.56 33.97 -24.96
CA MET A 1 6.53 33.63 -23.55
C MET A 1 5.42 32.59 -23.38
N ASN A 2 5.73 31.33 -23.63
CA ASN A 2 4.82 30.20 -23.42
C ASN A 2 5.24 29.46 -22.15
N LYS A 3 4.38 29.49 -21.16
CA LYS A 3 4.52 28.67 -19.97
C LYS A 3 3.97 27.28 -20.29
N THR A 4 4.84 26.33 -20.49
CA THR A 4 4.47 24.92 -20.59
C THR A 4 4.19 24.40 -19.17
N LEU A 5 2.95 24.09 -18.91
CA LEU A 5 2.49 23.46 -17.67
C LEU A 5 2.87 21.99 -17.76
N CYS A 6 3.86 21.56 -17.00
CA CYS A 6 4.22 20.15 -16.84
C CYS A 6 3.20 19.52 -15.87
N THR A 7 2.22 18.81 -16.40
CA THR A 7 1.25 18.06 -15.58
C THR A 7 1.90 16.74 -15.20
N MET A 8 2.32 16.64 -13.96
CA MET A 8 2.80 15.40 -13.34
C MET A 8 1.60 14.48 -13.10
N VAL A 9 1.47 13.44 -13.90
CA VAL A 9 0.49 12.37 -13.67
C VAL A 9 1.08 11.42 -12.66
N MET A 10 0.79 11.63 -11.38
CA MET A 10 0.95 10.59 -10.36
C MET A 10 -0.24 9.64 -10.47
N MET A 11 -0.05 8.48 -11.07
CA MET A 11 -0.96 7.35 -10.91
C MET A 11 -0.58 6.59 -9.65
N THR A 12 -1.03 7.06 -8.51
CA THR A 12 -1.13 6.24 -7.30
C THR A 12 -2.54 5.69 -7.24
N SER A 13 -2.67 4.38 -7.27
CA SER A 13 -3.94 3.69 -7.03
C SER A 13 -4.32 3.80 -5.55
N VAL A 14 -4.79 4.97 -5.15
CA VAL A 14 -5.41 5.16 -3.84
C VAL A 14 -6.91 5.25 -4.04
N LEU A 15 -7.59 4.16 -3.76
CA LEU A 15 -9.05 4.15 -3.61
C LEU A 15 -9.39 4.41 -2.16
N LEU A 16 -9.57 5.69 -1.84
CA LEU A 16 -10.23 6.09 -0.62
C LEU A 16 -11.74 5.91 -0.81
N GLY A 17 -12.30 4.93 -0.11
CA GLY A 17 -13.72 4.91 0.13
C GLY A 17 -14.08 6.05 1.08
N SER A 18 -14.58 7.17 0.55
CA SER A 18 -15.15 8.22 1.37
C SER A 18 -16.47 7.74 1.97
N CYS A 19 -16.48 7.40 3.24
CA CYS A 19 -17.71 7.29 4.01
C CYS A 19 -18.18 8.69 4.40
N ASN A 20 -19.13 9.24 3.64
CA ASN A 20 -19.93 10.36 4.12
C ASN A 20 -20.85 9.86 5.24
N CYS A 21 -20.56 10.22 6.47
CA CYS A 21 -21.52 10.09 7.57
C CYS A 21 -22.57 11.20 7.47
N GLU A 22 -23.60 10.99 6.65
CA GLU A 22 -24.87 11.69 6.86
C GLU A 22 -25.68 10.94 7.92
N ASN A 23 -26.02 11.63 9.00
CA ASN A 23 -26.98 11.19 10.01
C ASN A 23 -28.36 11.02 9.38
N GLY A 24 -28.63 9.86 8.83
CA GLY A 24 -29.91 9.42 8.30
C GLY A 24 -30.21 8.03 8.86
N LYS A 25 -31.37 7.90 9.49
CA LYS A 25 -31.92 6.66 10.07
C LYS A 25 -31.56 5.43 9.25
N VAL A 26 -30.93 4.46 9.92
CA VAL A 26 -30.71 3.12 9.36
C VAL A 26 -32.09 2.52 9.03
N ASP A 27 -32.43 2.57 7.75
CA ASP A 27 -33.56 1.79 7.21
C ASP A 27 -33.05 0.34 7.03
N THR A 28 -33.45 -0.53 7.94
CA THR A 28 -33.15 -1.98 7.88
C THR A 28 -34.02 -2.68 6.84
N GLY A 29 -34.23 -2.07 5.69
CA GLY A 29 -34.92 -2.61 4.54
C GLY A 29 -34.01 -3.50 3.69
N LYS A 30 -34.24 -4.79 3.74
CA LYS A 30 -33.67 -5.83 2.88
C LYS A 30 -33.73 -5.48 1.39
N GLY A 31 -32.61 -5.02 0.85
CA GLY A 31 -32.34 -4.98 -0.57
C GLY A 31 -30.87 -5.36 -0.75
N GLN A 32 -30.54 -6.64 -0.93
CA GLN A 32 -29.23 -7.03 -1.45
C GLN A 32 -29.11 -6.39 -2.83
N GLY A 33 -28.34 -5.27 -2.92
CA GLY A 33 -27.94 -4.70 -4.18
C GLY A 33 -27.21 -5.77 -5.01
N ALA A 34 -27.33 -5.72 -6.34
CA ALA A 34 -26.60 -6.62 -7.22
C ALA A 34 -25.10 -6.50 -6.88
N LEU A 35 -24.41 -7.66 -6.77
CA LEU A 35 -22.97 -7.71 -6.55
C LEU A 35 -22.24 -6.95 -7.67
N ILE A 36 -21.32 -6.08 -7.31
CA ILE A 36 -20.45 -5.40 -8.27
C ILE A 36 -19.30 -6.36 -8.58
N GLY A 37 -19.14 -6.72 -9.84
CA GLY A 37 -18.13 -7.66 -10.31
C GLY A 37 -17.68 -7.32 -11.71
N LYS A 38 -17.01 -8.27 -12.37
CA LYS A 38 -16.47 -8.14 -13.72
C LYS A 38 -17.56 -7.71 -14.71
N SER A 39 -17.28 -6.67 -15.49
CA SER A 39 -18.20 -6.15 -16.50
C SER A 39 -18.15 -6.99 -17.77
N GLU A 40 -19.31 -7.34 -18.33
CA GLU A 40 -19.46 -7.98 -19.63
C GLU A 40 -19.90 -6.97 -20.71
N MET A 41 -19.44 -5.73 -20.59
CA MET A 41 -19.78 -4.64 -21.51
C MET A 41 -19.43 -5.00 -22.95
N LYS A 42 -20.31 -4.62 -23.89
CA LYS A 42 -20.05 -4.68 -25.33
C LYS A 42 -19.63 -3.32 -25.84
N ILE A 43 -18.64 -3.32 -26.74
CA ILE A 43 -18.08 -2.12 -27.37
C ILE A 43 -18.25 -2.24 -28.88
N ASP A 44 -19.26 -1.57 -29.41
CA ASP A 44 -19.71 -1.79 -30.80
C ASP A 44 -18.86 -1.04 -31.84
N ASP A 45 -18.22 0.08 -31.46
CA ASP A 45 -17.49 0.96 -32.39
C ASP A 45 -15.97 0.88 -32.25
N GLY A 46 -15.46 -0.03 -31.41
CA GLY A 46 -14.02 -0.22 -31.20
C GLY A 46 -13.31 0.91 -30.45
N ARG A 47 -14.04 1.86 -29.85
CA ARG A 47 -13.45 3.02 -29.20
C ARG A 47 -13.47 2.91 -27.70
N MET A 48 -12.40 3.42 -27.08
CA MET A 48 -12.37 3.65 -25.64
C MET A 48 -13.35 4.77 -25.28
N THR A 49 -14.31 4.46 -24.40
CA THR A 49 -15.23 5.43 -23.80
C THR A 49 -15.00 5.53 -22.29
N ALA A 50 -15.60 6.53 -21.63
CA ALA A 50 -15.54 6.62 -20.17
C ALA A 50 -16.17 5.40 -19.50
N GLU A 51 -17.24 4.86 -20.07
CA GLU A 51 -17.91 3.64 -19.60
C GLU A 51 -17.00 2.42 -19.75
N ALA A 52 -16.30 2.29 -20.90
CA ALA A 52 -15.33 1.21 -21.12
C ALA A 52 -14.17 1.30 -20.11
N LEU A 53 -13.68 2.49 -19.81
CA LEU A 53 -12.63 2.72 -18.80
C LEU A 53 -13.10 2.29 -17.40
N TRP A 54 -14.35 2.63 -17.03
CA TRP A 54 -14.92 2.23 -15.74
C TRP A 54 -15.31 0.74 -15.69
N ALA A 55 -15.51 0.09 -16.82
CA ALA A 55 -15.79 -1.35 -16.91
C ALA A 55 -14.56 -2.21 -16.64
N MET A 56 -13.35 -1.66 -16.72
CA MET A 56 -12.10 -2.39 -16.49
C MET A 56 -11.94 -2.79 -15.02
N GLY A 57 -11.55 -4.06 -14.79
CA GLY A 57 -11.06 -4.51 -13.49
C GLY A 57 -9.67 -3.93 -13.20
N ARG A 58 -9.43 -3.58 -11.94
CA ARG A 58 -8.14 -3.02 -11.48
C ARG A 58 -7.45 -3.99 -10.54
N ILE A 59 -6.39 -4.60 -11.03
CA ILE A 59 -5.56 -5.55 -10.29
C ILE A 59 -4.73 -4.79 -9.26
N GLY A 60 -4.50 -5.39 -8.09
CA GLY A 60 -3.64 -4.88 -7.06
C GLY A 60 -3.42 -5.86 -5.92
N GLY A 61 -2.55 -5.50 -4.97
CA GLY A 61 -2.30 -6.31 -3.77
C GLY A 61 -1.74 -7.69 -4.07
N VAL A 62 -0.80 -7.80 -5.01
CA VAL A 62 -0.23 -9.08 -5.46
C VAL A 62 0.73 -9.66 -4.41
N LYS A 63 0.49 -10.89 -3.95
CA LYS A 63 1.28 -11.57 -2.90
C LYS A 63 1.59 -13.00 -3.29
N VAL A 64 2.87 -13.36 -3.26
CA VAL A 64 3.34 -14.73 -3.47
C VAL A 64 3.13 -15.55 -2.20
N SER A 65 2.68 -16.81 -2.32
CA SER A 65 2.59 -17.73 -1.19
C SER A 65 3.99 -18.06 -0.63
N PRO A 66 4.11 -18.38 0.67
CA PRO A 66 5.42 -18.65 1.30
C PRO A 66 6.22 -19.77 0.62
N ASP A 67 5.55 -20.75 0.01
CA ASP A 67 6.18 -21.85 -0.75
C ASP A 67 6.47 -21.48 -2.23
N GLY A 68 6.12 -20.28 -2.66
CA GLY A 68 6.30 -19.82 -4.04
C GLY A 68 5.38 -20.45 -5.08
N SER A 69 4.41 -21.29 -4.68
CA SER A 69 3.58 -22.05 -5.61
C SER A 69 2.35 -21.32 -6.14
N LYS A 70 1.90 -20.28 -5.42
CA LYS A 70 0.66 -19.54 -5.71
C LYS A 70 0.83 -18.04 -5.62
N ILE A 71 -0.05 -17.34 -6.32
CA ILE A 71 -0.16 -15.88 -6.32
C ILE A 71 -1.58 -15.54 -5.86
N LEU A 72 -1.68 -14.74 -4.79
CA LEU A 72 -2.90 -14.10 -4.31
C LEU A 72 -2.93 -12.67 -4.85
N TYR A 73 -4.06 -12.21 -5.35
CA TYR A 73 -4.23 -10.83 -5.79
C TYR A 73 -5.69 -10.39 -5.66
N SER A 74 -5.92 -9.12 -5.79
CA SER A 74 -7.26 -8.53 -5.74
C SER A 74 -7.62 -7.84 -7.04
N VAL A 75 -8.91 -7.79 -7.36
CA VAL A 75 -9.43 -7.01 -8.48
C VAL A 75 -10.57 -6.12 -7.99
N GLY A 76 -10.41 -4.81 -8.23
CA GLY A 76 -11.45 -3.81 -7.97
C GLY A 76 -12.36 -3.63 -9.17
N TYR A 77 -13.67 -3.73 -8.96
CA TYR A 77 -14.71 -3.48 -9.95
C TYR A 77 -15.57 -2.29 -9.57
N TYR A 78 -16.17 -1.64 -10.55
CA TYR A 78 -16.89 -0.38 -10.36
C TYR A 78 -18.29 -0.44 -10.95
N SER A 79 -19.23 0.23 -10.28
CA SER A 79 -20.59 0.48 -10.77
C SER A 79 -20.85 1.99 -10.78
N VAL A 80 -20.73 2.61 -11.95
CA VAL A 80 -21.02 4.05 -12.12
C VAL A 80 -22.46 4.41 -11.70
N PRO A 81 -23.48 3.61 -12.09
CA PRO A 81 -24.86 3.92 -11.68
C PRO A 81 -25.10 3.87 -10.16
N GLN A 82 -24.35 3.03 -9.44
CA GLN A 82 -24.44 2.92 -7.98
C GLN A 82 -23.47 3.84 -7.25
N ASN A 83 -22.54 4.47 -7.98
CA ASN A 83 -21.41 5.22 -7.42
C ASN A 83 -20.66 4.43 -6.33
N LYS A 84 -20.36 3.16 -6.61
CA LYS A 84 -19.73 2.21 -5.69
C LYS A 84 -18.71 1.36 -6.41
N SER A 85 -17.81 0.82 -5.61
CA SER A 85 -16.86 -0.21 -6.03
C SER A 85 -16.93 -1.43 -5.12
N ASN A 86 -16.42 -2.54 -5.59
CA ASN A 86 -16.21 -3.75 -4.83
C ASN A 86 -14.86 -4.35 -5.20
N ARG A 87 -14.17 -4.95 -4.24
CA ARG A 87 -12.88 -5.60 -4.44
C ARG A 87 -12.97 -7.05 -4.03
N GLU A 88 -12.57 -7.93 -4.93
CA GLU A 88 -12.64 -9.37 -4.77
C GLU A 88 -11.23 -9.97 -4.83
N LEU A 89 -11.05 -11.12 -4.19
CA LEU A 89 -9.78 -11.83 -4.13
C LEU A 89 -9.73 -13.00 -5.11
N PHE A 90 -8.55 -13.22 -5.65
CA PHE A 90 -8.24 -14.26 -6.63
C PHE A 90 -6.96 -15.00 -6.22
N VAL A 91 -6.90 -16.27 -6.56
CA VAL A 91 -5.70 -17.11 -6.41
C VAL A 91 -5.43 -17.81 -7.74
N MET A 92 -4.16 -17.81 -8.16
CA MET A 92 -3.67 -18.60 -9.29
C MET A 92 -2.38 -19.31 -8.91
N ASN A 93 -1.97 -20.32 -9.72
CA ASN A 93 -0.65 -20.92 -9.61
C ASN A 93 0.45 -19.92 -10.05
N ALA A 94 1.68 -20.17 -9.63
CA ALA A 94 2.83 -19.29 -9.96
C ALA A 94 3.12 -19.18 -11.47
N ASP A 95 2.62 -20.12 -12.27
CA ASP A 95 2.69 -20.11 -13.74
C ASP A 95 1.51 -19.43 -14.43
N GLY A 96 0.56 -18.86 -13.67
CA GLY A 96 -0.66 -18.21 -14.15
C GLY A 96 -1.83 -19.16 -14.38
N SER A 97 -1.63 -20.47 -14.30
CA SER A 97 -2.71 -21.46 -14.47
C SER A 97 -3.63 -21.51 -13.24
N GLY A 98 -4.82 -22.08 -13.39
CA GLY A 98 -5.76 -22.33 -12.30
C GLY A 98 -6.31 -21.04 -11.63
N ASN A 99 -6.34 -19.93 -12.35
CA ASN A 99 -6.84 -18.65 -11.85
C ASN A 99 -8.31 -18.75 -11.40
N THR A 100 -8.58 -18.45 -10.15
CA THR A 100 -9.89 -18.62 -9.51
C THR A 100 -10.22 -17.43 -8.61
N GLN A 101 -11.42 -16.88 -8.77
CA GLN A 101 -12.01 -15.92 -7.83
C GLN A 101 -12.43 -16.67 -6.56
N ILE A 102 -11.89 -16.27 -5.41
CA ILE A 102 -12.11 -16.94 -4.12
C ILE A 102 -13.07 -16.19 -3.19
N THR A 103 -13.40 -14.94 -3.49
CA THR A 103 -14.45 -14.19 -2.79
C THR A 103 -15.50 -13.68 -3.77
N ARG A 104 -16.74 -13.56 -3.26
CA ARG A 104 -17.87 -12.97 -4.00
C ARG A 104 -18.88 -12.45 -3.00
N THR A 105 -18.61 -11.28 -2.46
CA THR A 105 -19.39 -10.67 -1.38
C THR A 105 -19.80 -9.23 -1.72
N PRO A 106 -20.80 -8.65 -1.05
CA PRO A 106 -21.12 -7.24 -1.22
C PRO A 106 -20.13 -6.30 -0.50
N PHE A 107 -19.10 -6.85 0.15
CA PHE A 107 -18.06 -6.12 0.86
C PHE A 107 -16.74 -6.25 0.11
N SER A 108 -15.92 -5.20 0.15
CA SER A 108 -14.58 -5.28 -0.39
C SER A 108 -13.66 -6.06 0.54
N GLU A 109 -12.88 -6.97 -0.01
CA GLU A 109 -11.76 -7.61 0.66
C GLU A 109 -10.47 -6.88 0.28
N ASN A 110 -9.79 -6.30 1.29
CA ASN A 110 -8.59 -5.50 1.09
C ASN A 110 -7.41 -6.08 1.88
N GLU A 111 -6.19 -5.62 1.56
CA GLU A 111 -4.94 -5.95 2.28
C GLU A 111 -4.73 -7.46 2.48
N ALA A 112 -5.12 -8.27 1.48
CA ALA A 112 -5.04 -9.71 1.59
C ALA A 112 -3.59 -10.21 1.62
N GLN A 113 -3.28 -11.15 2.52
CA GLN A 113 -1.97 -11.75 2.68
C GLN A 113 -2.05 -13.21 3.11
N TRP A 114 -1.02 -13.97 2.75
CA TRP A 114 -0.86 -15.36 3.19
C TRP A 114 -0.42 -15.42 4.64
N ILE A 115 -0.98 -16.36 5.39
CA ILE A 115 -0.59 -16.67 6.78
C ILE A 115 -0.58 -18.18 7.02
N CYS A 116 -0.10 -18.61 8.17
CA CYS A 116 0.00 -20.02 8.57
C CYS A 116 0.74 -20.86 7.51
N GLY A 117 1.89 -20.35 7.05
CA GLY A 117 2.68 -21.02 6.04
C GLY A 117 1.97 -21.19 4.69
N GLY A 118 1.01 -20.33 4.35
CA GLY A 118 0.22 -20.38 3.12
C GLY A 118 -1.06 -21.19 3.20
N SER A 119 -1.39 -21.76 4.36
CA SER A 119 -2.62 -22.54 4.56
C SER A 119 -3.87 -21.68 4.81
N LYS A 120 -3.68 -20.39 5.07
CA LYS A 120 -4.75 -19.41 5.26
C LYS A 120 -4.45 -18.10 4.53
N ILE A 121 -5.51 -17.33 4.26
CA ILE A 121 -5.46 -15.96 3.77
C ILE A 121 -6.12 -15.08 4.83
N ALA A 122 -5.42 -14.03 5.27
CA ALA A 122 -5.96 -12.96 6.09
C ALA A 122 -6.28 -11.75 5.22
N PHE A 123 -7.31 -10.99 5.54
CA PHE A 123 -7.76 -9.83 4.78
C PHE A 123 -8.61 -8.88 5.63
N LEU A 124 -8.80 -7.65 5.20
CA LEU A 124 -9.74 -6.70 5.80
C LEU A 124 -11.11 -6.83 5.15
N SER A 125 -12.15 -6.81 5.96
CA SER A 125 -13.55 -6.71 5.52
C SER A 125 -14.40 -5.94 6.52
N SER A 126 -15.36 -5.18 6.01
CA SER A 126 -16.35 -4.46 6.81
C SER A 126 -17.65 -5.24 7.05
N GLU A 127 -17.67 -6.53 6.81
CA GLU A 127 -18.85 -7.41 6.92
C GLU A 127 -19.51 -7.38 8.31
N SER A 128 -18.73 -7.12 9.36
CA SER A 128 -19.23 -7.00 10.74
C SER A 128 -19.66 -5.58 11.14
N GLY A 129 -19.66 -4.62 10.21
CA GLY A 129 -20.06 -3.23 10.45
C GLY A 129 -18.88 -2.25 10.57
N SER A 130 -17.68 -2.72 10.85
CA SER A 130 -16.43 -1.98 10.79
C SER A 130 -15.36 -2.81 10.11
N SER A 131 -14.31 -2.14 9.59
CA SER A 131 -13.17 -2.82 8.97
C SER A 131 -12.38 -3.60 10.01
N GLN A 132 -12.38 -4.93 9.87
CA GLN A 132 -11.72 -5.88 10.79
C GLN A 132 -10.89 -6.88 10.02
N VAL A 133 -9.95 -7.56 10.70
CA VAL A 133 -9.17 -8.65 10.11
C VAL A 133 -9.97 -9.94 10.14
N TRP A 134 -10.07 -10.56 8.97
CA TRP A 134 -10.72 -11.85 8.74
C TRP A 134 -9.71 -12.85 8.21
N VAL A 135 -10.01 -14.14 8.34
CA VAL A 135 -9.24 -15.23 7.74
C VAL A 135 -10.15 -16.19 6.99
N MET A 136 -9.59 -16.86 5.99
CA MET A 136 -10.26 -17.93 5.24
C MET A 136 -9.25 -18.95 4.71
N ASN A 137 -9.74 -20.07 4.19
CA ASN A 137 -8.94 -21.00 3.41
C ASN A 137 -8.60 -20.41 2.02
N PRO A 138 -7.54 -20.89 1.35
CA PRO A 138 -7.18 -20.42 -0.01
C PRO A 138 -8.24 -20.69 -1.08
N ASP A 139 -9.21 -21.55 -0.81
CA ASP A 139 -10.37 -21.82 -1.66
C ASP A 139 -11.59 -20.91 -1.38
N GLY A 140 -11.45 -19.94 -0.47
CA GLY A 140 -12.50 -19.02 -0.05
C GLY A 140 -13.43 -19.54 1.04
N THR A 141 -13.28 -20.79 1.48
CA THR A 141 -14.10 -21.38 2.56
C THR A 141 -13.58 -21.02 3.95
N GLY A 142 -14.38 -21.29 4.98
CA GLY A 142 -13.95 -21.12 6.37
C GLY A 142 -13.73 -19.68 6.80
N ARG A 143 -14.41 -18.72 6.21
CA ARG A 143 -14.35 -17.29 6.49
C ARG A 143 -14.70 -17.01 7.96
N LYS A 144 -13.80 -16.32 8.68
CA LYS A 144 -13.94 -16.03 10.10
C LYS A 144 -13.26 -14.71 10.45
N GLN A 145 -13.94 -13.85 11.22
CA GLN A 145 -13.33 -12.67 11.83
C GLN A 145 -12.39 -13.07 12.98
N ILE A 146 -11.21 -12.47 13.03
CA ILE A 146 -10.19 -12.74 14.06
C ILE A 146 -9.81 -11.51 14.89
N SER A 147 -10.19 -10.31 14.49
CA SER A 147 -10.02 -9.09 15.27
C SER A 147 -11.38 -8.55 15.74
N ASN A 148 -11.38 -7.81 16.83
CA ASN A 148 -12.54 -7.08 17.36
C ASN A 148 -12.05 -5.77 17.98
N TYR A 149 -11.49 -4.89 17.15
CA TYR A 149 -11.01 -3.58 17.56
C TYR A 149 -12.17 -2.56 17.53
N GLU A 150 -12.20 -1.66 18.50
CA GLU A 150 -13.19 -0.57 18.53
C GLU A 150 -12.83 0.48 17.47
N GLY A 151 -13.49 0.44 16.34
CA GLY A 151 -13.24 1.29 15.18
C GLY A 151 -12.80 0.48 13.95
N ASN A 152 -12.17 1.15 13.01
CA ASN A 152 -11.68 0.54 11.77
C ASN A 152 -10.19 0.20 11.87
N ILE A 153 -9.82 -0.95 11.33
CA ILE A 153 -8.45 -1.29 10.99
C ILE A 153 -8.24 -0.85 9.53
N GLU A 154 -7.24 0.02 9.28
CA GLU A 154 -6.98 0.60 7.96
C GLU A 154 -5.96 -0.19 7.14
N GLY A 155 -5.11 -0.96 7.82
CA GLY A 155 -4.09 -1.82 7.24
C GLY A 155 -3.51 -2.72 8.31
N PHE A 156 -2.88 -3.84 7.92
CA PHE A 156 -2.29 -4.77 8.88
C PHE A 156 -1.17 -5.60 8.27
N SER A 157 -0.30 -6.15 9.12
CA SER A 157 0.65 -7.21 8.77
C SER A 157 0.94 -8.09 9.96
N PHE A 158 1.13 -9.39 9.74
CA PHE A 158 1.59 -10.30 10.79
C PHE A 158 3.11 -10.20 10.96
N SER A 159 3.58 -10.42 12.18
CA SER A 159 5.01 -10.61 12.42
C SER A 159 5.51 -11.86 11.69
N PRO A 160 6.81 -11.95 11.32
CA PRO A 160 7.37 -13.14 10.66
C PRO A 160 7.14 -14.46 11.41
N ASP A 161 7.06 -14.43 12.74
CA ASP A 161 6.76 -15.61 13.58
C ASP A 161 5.25 -15.84 13.79
N GLU A 162 4.40 -14.98 13.17
CA GLU A 162 2.94 -15.00 13.26
C GLU A 162 2.37 -14.97 14.68
N LYS A 163 3.11 -14.40 15.66
CA LYS A 163 2.60 -14.24 17.04
C LYS A 163 2.02 -12.86 17.33
N HIS A 164 2.28 -11.90 16.44
CA HIS A 164 1.80 -10.54 16.59
C HIS A 164 1.15 -10.03 15.31
N LEU A 165 0.20 -9.14 15.47
CA LEU A 165 -0.42 -8.34 14.42
C LEU A 165 -0.01 -6.89 14.60
N LEU A 166 0.62 -6.30 13.59
CA LEU A 166 0.78 -4.87 13.44
C LEU A 166 -0.42 -4.35 12.63
N PHE A 167 -1.08 -3.29 13.09
CA PHE A 167 -2.18 -2.71 12.34
C PHE A 167 -2.26 -1.19 12.54
N ILE A 168 -2.91 -0.52 11.61
CA ILE A 168 -3.15 0.93 11.63
C ILE A 168 -4.57 1.19 12.09
N ALA A 169 -4.75 2.08 13.08
CA ALA A 169 -6.05 2.58 13.47
C ALA A 169 -5.97 4.07 13.84
N GLN A 170 -7.11 4.75 13.73
CA GLN A 170 -7.20 6.18 14.03
C GLN A 170 -7.35 6.42 15.52
N ILE A 171 -6.53 7.34 16.06
CA ILE A 171 -6.71 7.89 17.40
C ILE A 171 -7.23 9.32 17.31
N LYS A 172 -8.01 9.75 18.28
CA LYS A 172 -8.50 11.12 18.37
C LYS A 172 -7.41 12.04 18.91
N THR A 173 -6.97 13.01 18.13
CA THR A 173 -5.90 13.95 18.51
C THR A 173 -6.41 15.37 18.77
N VAL A 174 -7.56 15.74 18.19
CA VAL A 174 -8.16 17.07 18.34
C VAL A 174 -9.53 16.97 18.97
N PRO A 175 -9.82 17.72 20.06
CA PRO A 175 -11.16 17.77 20.63
C PRO A 175 -12.19 18.29 19.61
N SER A 176 -13.30 17.59 19.46
CA SER A 176 -14.41 18.05 18.63
C SER A 176 -15.13 19.25 19.24
N THR A 177 -16.02 19.88 18.48
CA THR A 177 -16.89 20.94 19.00
C THR A 177 -17.76 20.43 20.14
N GLN A 178 -18.25 19.19 20.02
CA GLN A 178 -19.09 18.54 21.04
C GLN A 178 -18.32 18.20 22.32
N ASP A 179 -17.01 17.90 22.24
CA ASP A 179 -16.19 17.74 23.44
C ASP A 179 -16.03 19.04 24.23
N LYS A 180 -15.98 20.18 23.52
CA LYS A 180 -15.87 21.51 24.14
C LYS A 180 -17.20 22.09 24.58
N TYR A 181 -18.26 21.77 23.82
CA TYR A 181 -19.62 22.26 24.03
C TYR A 181 -20.62 21.11 23.88
N PRO A 182 -20.80 20.29 24.93
CA PRO A 182 -21.64 19.09 24.88
C PRO A 182 -23.14 19.38 24.62
N ASP A 183 -23.58 20.59 24.87
CA ASP A 183 -24.93 21.06 24.59
C ASP A 183 -25.17 21.41 23.12
N LEU A 184 -24.16 21.42 22.29
CA LEU A 184 -24.21 21.68 20.85
C LEU A 184 -24.15 20.41 20.01
N ASP A 185 -24.90 19.38 20.39
CA ASP A 185 -24.91 18.05 19.76
C ASP A 185 -25.32 18.06 18.27
N LYS A 186 -26.09 19.09 17.85
CA LYS A 186 -26.56 19.24 16.48
C LYS A 186 -25.71 20.15 15.59
N THR A 187 -24.67 20.76 16.15
CA THR A 187 -23.84 21.68 15.35
C THR A 187 -22.90 20.90 14.41
N SER A 188 -22.76 21.39 13.20
CA SER A 188 -21.74 20.96 12.25
C SER A 188 -20.50 21.87 12.24
N GLY A 189 -20.48 22.89 13.12
CA GLY A 189 -19.36 23.82 13.24
C GLY A 189 -18.09 23.14 13.75
N ILE A 190 -16.96 23.45 13.13
CA ILE A 190 -15.63 22.94 13.51
C ILE A 190 -14.81 24.10 14.04
N ILE A 191 -14.13 23.88 15.17
CA ILE A 191 -13.25 24.88 15.77
C ILE A 191 -11.83 24.57 15.34
N VAL A 192 -11.24 25.51 14.60
CA VAL A 192 -9.85 25.45 14.13
C VAL A 192 -9.02 26.45 14.91
N THR A 193 -7.93 26.00 15.49
CA THR A 193 -7.03 26.84 16.29
C THR A 193 -5.60 26.85 15.75
N ASP A 194 -5.25 25.99 14.80
CA ASP A 194 -3.90 25.88 14.21
C ASP A 194 -3.98 25.42 12.76
N LEU A 195 -2.82 25.39 12.06
CA LEU A 195 -2.68 24.86 10.71
C LEU A 195 -2.72 23.33 10.67
N MET A 196 -2.73 22.78 9.43
CA MET A 196 -2.96 21.37 9.13
C MET A 196 -4.27 20.84 9.75
N TYR A 197 -5.30 21.67 9.67
CA TYR A 197 -6.67 21.28 10.03
C TYR A 197 -7.37 20.48 8.93
N LYS A 198 -6.80 20.45 7.72
CA LYS A 198 -7.23 19.63 6.59
C LYS A 198 -6.05 19.04 5.83
N HIS A 199 -6.23 17.80 5.34
CA HIS A 199 -5.51 17.24 4.21
C HIS A 199 -6.48 17.22 3.03
N TRP A 200 -6.29 18.14 2.06
CA TRP A 200 -7.23 18.40 0.97
C TRP A 200 -8.65 18.69 1.47
N ASP A 201 -9.60 17.77 1.30
CA ASP A 201 -11.00 17.88 1.75
C ASP A 201 -11.27 17.18 3.09
N GLU A 202 -10.34 16.37 3.61
CA GLU A 202 -10.48 15.66 4.88
C GLU A 202 -10.05 16.51 6.09
N TRP A 203 -10.88 16.55 7.13
CA TRP A 203 -10.56 17.21 8.38
C TRP A 203 -9.55 16.40 9.20
N VAL A 204 -8.50 17.03 9.68
CA VAL A 204 -7.50 16.40 10.56
C VAL A 204 -7.99 16.51 12.01
N THR A 205 -8.79 15.54 12.43
CA THR A 205 -9.31 15.40 13.80
C THR A 205 -8.76 14.17 14.50
N THR A 206 -8.19 13.26 13.72
CA THR A 206 -7.56 12.03 14.17
C THR A 206 -6.17 11.90 13.56
N ALA A 207 -5.35 11.02 14.12
CA ALA A 207 -4.07 10.60 13.57
C ALA A 207 -4.06 9.06 13.43
N PRO A 208 -3.57 8.50 12.31
CA PRO A 208 -3.30 7.09 12.24
C PRO A 208 -2.12 6.74 13.13
N HIS A 209 -2.27 5.69 13.94
CA HIS A 209 -1.21 5.12 14.77
C HIS A 209 -1.01 3.65 14.46
N PRO A 210 0.24 3.14 14.53
CA PRO A 210 0.53 1.73 14.51
C PRO A 210 0.26 1.09 15.88
N PHE A 211 -0.50 -0.01 15.86
CA PHE A 211 -0.79 -0.85 17.01
C PHE A 211 -0.13 -2.20 16.83
N VAL A 212 0.39 -2.76 17.90
CA VAL A 212 0.84 -4.16 17.96
C VAL A 212 -0.09 -4.92 18.91
N ALA A 213 -0.61 -6.05 18.44
CA ALA A 213 -1.48 -6.93 19.22
C ALA A 213 -0.95 -8.36 19.20
N ASP A 214 -1.33 -9.15 20.21
CA ASP A 214 -1.03 -10.57 20.26
C ASP A 214 -1.91 -11.34 19.28
N PHE A 215 -1.36 -12.39 18.66
CA PHE A 215 -2.09 -13.34 17.84
C PHE A 215 -1.80 -14.76 18.32
N ASP A 216 -2.83 -15.50 18.71
CA ASP A 216 -2.72 -16.88 19.25
C ASP A 216 -2.96 -17.97 18.18
N GLY A 217 -2.98 -17.59 16.88
CA GLY A 217 -3.33 -18.47 15.76
C GLY A 217 -4.84 -18.51 15.47
N ASN A 218 -5.67 -17.86 16.28
CA ASN A 218 -7.12 -17.89 16.20
C ASN A 218 -7.79 -16.53 16.36
N GLN A 219 -7.25 -15.70 17.25
CA GLN A 219 -7.77 -14.37 17.58
C GLN A 219 -6.66 -13.37 17.87
N VAL A 220 -6.96 -12.12 17.58
CA VAL A 220 -6.15 -10.95 17.92
C VAL A 220 -6.62 -10.40 19.26
N SER A 221 -5.69 -10.08 20.14
CA SER A 221 -5.96 -9.57 21.49
C SER A 221 -4.89 -8.58 21.95
N ASN A 222 -5.15 -7.89 23.07
CA ASN A 222 -4.19 -7.00 23.75
C ASN A 222 -3.52 -5.97 22.81
N PRO A 223 -4.27 -5.15 22.06
CA PRO A 223 -3.67 -4.12 21.20
C PRO A 223 -2.96 -3.06 22.04
N ILE A 224 -1.75 -2.71 21.64
CA ILE A 224 -0.92 -1.66 22.26
C ILE A 224 -0.61 -0.63 21.16
N ASP A 225 -0.94 0.64 21.41
CA ASP A 225 -0.50 1.76 20.60
C ASP A 225 1.00 2.00 20.85
N ILE A 226 1.84 1.79 19.83
CA ILE A 226 3.29 1.95 19.98
C ILE A 226 3.74 3.42 19.94
N MET A 227 2.81 4.35 19.72
CA MET A 227 3.00 5.78 19.77
C MET A 227 2.10 6.43 20.83
N GLU A 228 1.68 5.68 21.86
CA GLU A 228 0.76 6.17 22.90
C GLU A 228 1.20 7.53 23.46
N GLY A 229 0.29 8.51 23.47
CA GLY A 229 0.52 9.85 23.95
C GLY A 229 1.21 10.79 22.94
N GLU A 230 1.61 10.32 21.77
CA GLU A 230 2.14 11.18 20.71
C GLU A 230 1.00 11.71 19.80
N PRO A 231 1.04 13.00 19.39
CA PRO A 231 0.01 13.56 18.51
C PRO A 231 0.33 13.38 17.01
N TYR A 232 1.37 12.61 16.67
CA TYR A 232 1.92 12.53 15.34
C TYR A 232 1.24 11.42 14.51
N GLN A 233 1.38 11.48 13.20
CA GLN A 233 0.84 10.50 12.27
C GLN A 233 1.90 9.45 11.90
N ALA A 234 1.55 8.18 11.98
CA ALA A 234 2.26 7.06 11.38
C ALA A 234 1.24 5.97 10.98
N PRO A 235 1.08 5.69 9.69
CA PRO A 235 1.76 6.30 8.52
C PRO A 235 1.38 7.75 8.30
N MET A 236 2.18 8.45 7.50
CA MET A 236 1.95 9.87 7.21
C MET A 236 0.79 10.05 6.22
N LYS A 237 -0.16 10.92 6.55
CA LYS A 237 -1.21 11.35 5.62
C LYS A 237 -0.66 12.43 4.64
N PRO A 238 -1.25 12.57 3.42
CA PRO A 238 -2.48 11.88 2.97
C PRO A 238 -2.24 10.53 2.31
N PHE A 239 -1.02 10.11 1.99
CA PHE A 239 -0.74 8.97 1.11
C PHE A 239 -0.21 7.73 1.82
N GLY A 240 0.32 7.83 3.02
CA GLY A 240 0.96 6.72 3.71
C GLY A 240 -0.01 5.61 4.12
N GLY A 241 0.44 4.37 3.98
CA GLY A 241 -0.22 3.13 4.36
C GLY A 241 0.74 2.12 4.97
N MET A 242 0.46 0.82 4.81
CA MET A 242 1.28 -0.26 5.39
C MET A 242 2.70 -0.30 4.84
N GLU A 243 2.98 0.28 3.66
CA GLU A 243 4.33 0.41 3.11
C GLU A 243 5.26 1.27 3.97
N GLN A 244 4.69 2.09 4.85
CA GLN A 244 5.46 2.91 5.80
C GLN A 244 5.75 2.22 7.14
N LEU A 245 5.39 0.94 7.27
CA LEU A 245 5.63 0.11 8.46
C LEU A 245 6.28 -1.21 8.07
N ALA A 246 7.25 -1.68 8.88
CA ALA A 246 7.93 -2.94 8.61
C ALA A 246 8.30 -3.67 9.91
N TRP A 247 8.02 -4.97 9.96
CA TRP A 247 8.53 -5.86 10.99
C TRP A 247 10.03 -6.15 10.80
N SER A 248 10.75 -6.27 11.89
CA SER A 248 12.07 -6.93 11.87
C SER A 248 11.91 -8.42 11.54
N PRO A 249 12.86 -9.06 10.86
CA PRO A 249 12.82 -10.51 10.61
C PRO A 249 12.75 -11.36 11.89
N THR A 250 13.18 -10.81 13.03
CA THR A 250 13.15 -11.42 14.36
C THR A 250 11.84 -11.19 15.12
N SER A 251 10.87 -10.48 14.53
CA SER A 251 9.56 -10.18 15.11
C SER A 251 9.56 -9.37 16.41
N ASP A 252 10.68 -8.76 16.76
CA ASP A 252 10.88 -8.03 18.03
C ASP A 252 10.87 -6.51 17.89
N LYS A 253 10.87 -6.00 16.64
CA LYS A 253 10.88 -4.57 16.34
C LYS A 253 9.94 -4.20 15.21
N VAL A 254 9.46 -2.96 15.23
CA VAL A 254 8.69 -2.34 14.16
C VAL A 254 9.41 -1.07 13.71
N ALA A 255 9.78 -0.99 12.44
CA ALA A 255 10.19 0.26 11.81
C ALA A 255 8.96 0.98 11.25
N TYR A 256 8.90 2.29 11.41
CA TYR A 256 7.81 3.10 10.89
C TYR A 256 8.26 4.49 10.47
N THR A 257 7.54 5.06 9.52
CA THR A 257 7.72 6.46 9.08
C THR A 257 6.83 7.39 9.88
N SER A 258 7.39 8.51 10.33
CA SER A 258 6.60 9.58 10.93
C SER A 258 7.25 10.94 10.71
N ARG A 259 6.43 11.98 10.52
CA ARG A 259 6.82 13.37 10.64
C ARG A 259 6.40 13.85 12.01
N LYS A 260 7.34 13.82 12.99
CA LYS A 260 7.05 14.23 14.38
C LYS A 260 7.01 15.76 14.51
N LYS A 261 6.04 16.37 13.81
CA LYS A 261 5.72 17.80 13.83
C LYS A 261 4.20 17.98 13.91
N ILE A 262 3.75 19.11 14.41
CA ILE A 262 2.33 19.47 14.50
C ILE A 262 2.10 20.91 14.04
N GLY A 263 0.87 21.26 13.77
CA GLY A 263 0.44 22.63 13.48
C GLY A 263 1.19 23.24 12.30
N LYS A 264 1.66 24.47 12.48
CA LYS A 264 2.40 25.19 11.45
C LYS A 264 3.71 24.51 11.04
N GLU A 265 4.41 23.86 11.95
CA GLU A 265 5.67 23.17 11.65
C GLU A 265 5.44 22.00 10.69
N TYR A 266 4.35 21.26 10.87
CA TYR A 266 3.95 20.18 9.95
C TYR A 266 3.65 20.71 8.55
N ALA A 267 3.02 21.90 8.46
CA ALA A 267 2.67 22.53 7.19
C ALA A 267 3.89 23.05 6.40
N LEU A 268 4.98 23.38 7.07
CA LEU A 268 6.15 24.01 6.47
C LEU A 268 7.27 23.01 6.13
N SER A 269 7.28 21.84 6.74
CA SER A 269 8.38 20.88 6.62
C SER A 269 7.92 19.60 5.95
N THR A 270 8.76 19.05 5.07
CA THR A 270 8.59 17.70 4.52
C THR A 270 9.40 16.66 5.28
N ASN A 271 10.19 17.09 6.28
CA ASN A 271 11.09 16.22 7.03
C ASN A 271 10.33 15.16 7.80
N SER A 272 10.44 13.92 7.38
CA SER A 272 10.01 12.72 8.09
C SER A 272 11.19 11.80 8.32
N ASP A 273 11.11 11.03 9.39
CA ASP A 273 12.17 10.12 9.80
C ASP A 273 11.66 8.67 9.88
N ILE A 274 12.62 7.74 9.85
CA ILE A 274 12.40 6.34 10.14
C ILE A 274 12.68 6.10 11.63
N TYR A 275 11.65 5.62 12.32
CA TYR A 275 11.70 5.25 13.73
C TYR A 275 11.66 3.73 13.87
N VAL A 276 12.36 3.19 14.85
CA VAL A 276 12.35 1.78 15.22
C VAL A 276 11.87 1.66 16.66
N TYR A 277 10.71 1.00 16.84
CA TYR A 277 10.16 0.64 18.14
C TYR A 277 10.58 -0.78 18.50
N ASP A 278 11.13 -0.96 19.70
CA ASP A 278 11.53 -2.26 20.26
C ASP A 278 10.44 -2.75 21.23
N LEU A 279 9.87 -3.93 20.95
CA LEU A 279 8.72 -4.45 21.69
C LEU A 279 9.05 -4.77 23.16
N ALA A 280 10.28 -5.22 23.43
CA ALA A 280 10.69 -5.64 24.77
C ALA A 280 10.97 -4.46 25.68
N SER A 281 11.75 -3.46 25.21
CA SER A 281 12.11 -2.27 25.98
C SER A 281 11.05 -1.17 25.89
N LYS A 282 10.14 -1.24 24.90
CA LYS A 282 9.16 -0.19 24.58
C LYS A 282 9.83 1.17 24.27
N GLN A 283 11.04 1.14 23.72
CA GLN A 283 11.78 2.34 23.34
C GLN A 283 11.75 2.54 21.83
N THR A 284 11.65 3.80 21.42
CA THR A 284 11.73 4.22 20.02
C THR A 284 13.05 4.92 19.75
N THR A 285 13.71 4.56 18.66
CA THR A 285 14.95 5.16 18.19
C THR A 285 14.73 5.75 16.79
N ASN A 286 15.18 7.00 16.56
CA ASN A 286 15.25 7.59 15.24
C ASN A 286 16.51 7.08 14.52
N VAL A 287 16.36 6.38 13.39
CA VAL A 287 17.49 5.77 12.67
C VAL A 287 17.89 6.56 11.42
N SER A 288 17.11 7.54 11.00
CA SER A 288 17.44 8.44 9.88
C SER A 288 17.75 9.88 10.31
N GLU A 289 17.89 10.14 11.60
CA GLU A 289 18.15 11.47 12.16
C GLU A 289 19.25 12.23 11.40
N GLY A 290 18.94 13.49 11.04
CA GLY A 290 19.87 14.40 10.33
C GLY A 290 19.71 14.38 8.81
N ILE A 291 18.86 13.54 8.23
CA ILE A 291 18.39 13.66 6.85
C ILE A 291 17.14 14.55 6.87
N MET A 292 17.07 15.56 6.00
CA MET A 292 16.13 16.67 6.16
C MET A 292 14.90 16.62 5.25
N GLY A 293 14.83 15.67 4.33
CA GLY A 293 13.69 15.49 3.42
C GLY A 293 12.72 14.42 3.88
N TYR A 294 11.95 13.88 2.94
CA TYR A 294 11.13 12.70 3.20
C TYR A 294 11.99 11.46 3.36
N ASP A 295 11.93 10.79 4.50
CA ASP A 295 12.36 9.41 4.70
C ASP A 295 11.13 8.54 4.87
N THR A 296 10.92 7.56 3.97
CA THR A 296 9.67 6.77 3.89
C THR A 296 9.92 5.31 3.53
N ASN A 297 8.93 4.45 3.75
CA ASN A 297 8.89 3.07 3.27
C ASN A 297 10.08 2.22 3.77
N PRO A 298 10.30 2.11 5.09
CA PRO A 298 11.38 1.32 5.64
C PRO A 298 11.17 -0.17 5.37
N GLN A 299 12.24 -0.89 5.06
CA GLN A 299 12.26 -2.36 4.96
C GLN A 299 13.53 -2.92 5.58
N TYR A 300 13.39 -3.93 6.41
CA TYR A 300 14.54 -4.71 6.87
C TYR A 300 15.04 -5.63 5.76
N SER A 301 16.36 -5.85 5.72
CA SER A 301 16.91 -6.93 4.91
C SER A 301 16.47 -8.31 5.47
N PRO A 302 16.35 -9.35 4.63
CA PRO A 302 15.96 -10.70 5.09
C PRO A 302 16.85 -11.26 6.22
N ASP A 303 18.14 -10.93 6.25
CA ASP A 303 19.09 -11.34 7.30
C ASP A 303 19.09 -10.42 8.54
N GLY A 304 18.30 -9.35 8.52
CA GLY A 304 18.14 -8.41 9.64
C GLY A 304 19.33 -7.49 9.89
N LYS A 305 20.34 -7.43 8.99
CA LYS A 305 21.51 -6.59 9.18
C LYS A 305 21.34 -5.16 8.72
N TYR A 306 20.40 -4.93 7.81
CA TYR A 306 20.17 -3.63 7.19
C TYR A 306 18.73 -3.16 7.33
N ILE A 307 18.55 -1.84 7.34
CA ILE A 307 17.27 -1.20 7.05
C ILE A 307 17.48 -0.33 5.81
N ALA A 308 16.63 -0.48 4.81
CA ALA A 308 16.59 0.38 3.63
C ALA A 308 15.32 1.23 3.65
N TRP A 309 15.36 2.43 3.05
CA TRP A 309 14.21 3.31 2.89
C TRP A 309 14.36 4.24 1.69
N LEU A 310 13.27 4.82 1.25
CA LEU A 310 13.26 5.89 0.27
C LEU A 310 13.56 7.22 0.97
N SER A 311 14.48 8.01 0.42
CA SER A 311 14.99 9.23 1.07
C SER A 311 15.10 10.39 0.09
N MET A 312 14.50 11.53 0.43
CA MET A 312 14.75 12.82 -0.19
C MET A 312 15.72 13.64 0.67
N GLU A 313 16.43 14.58 0.06
CA GLU A 313 17.50 15.30 0.75
C GLU A 313 17.05 16.59 1.43
N ARG A 314 16.11 17.32 0.81
CA ARG A 314 15.81 18.71 1.17
C ARG A 314 14.45 18.86 1.83
N ASP A 315 14.46 19.54 2.98
CA ASP A 315 13.22 19.94 3.66
C ASP A 315 12.43 20.96 2.81
N GLY A 316 11.10 20.79 2.78
CA GLY A 316 10.19 21.67 2.05
C GLY A 316 10.20 21.51 0.53
N TYR A 317 10.86 20.48 -0.02
CA TYR A 317 10.99 20.28 -1.45
C TYR A 317 10.43 18.92 -1.90
N GLU A 318 9.13 18.86 -2.14
CA GLU A 318 8.37 17.62 -2.45
C GLU A 318 8.73 16.97 -3.79
N SER A 319 9.35 17.71 -4.73
CA SER A 319 9.81 17.20 -6.01
C SER A 319 11.29 16.80 -6.02
N ASP A 320 11.88 16.59 -4.86
CA ASP A 320 13.24 16.09 -4.74
C ASP A 320 13.34 14.62 -5.18
N GLN A 321 14.56 14.19 -5.49
CA GLN A 321 14.82 12.82 -5.91
C GLN A 321 14.62 11.84 -4.74
N ASN A 322 13.77 10.83 -4.93
CA ASN A 322 13.72 9.68 -4.03
C ASN A 322 14.93 8.78 -4.28
N ARG A 323 15.76 8.61 -3.27
CA ARG A 323 16.98 7.80 -3.27
C ARG A 323 16.80 6.56 -2.41
N LEU A 324 17.55 5.49 -2.67
CA LEU A 324 17.63 4.32 -1.81
C LEU A 324 18.73 4.53 -0.76
N MET A 325 18.32 4.74 0.49
CA MET A 325 19.24 4.76 1.63
C MET A 325 19.27 3.40 2.31
N VAL A 326 20.44 2.99 2.79
CA VAL A 326 20.64 1.73 3.51
C VAL A 326 21.46 2.01 4.76
N LEU A 327 20.95 1.60 5.91
CA LEU A 327 21.63 1.63 7.21
C LEU A 327 22.17 0.22 7.53
N ASP A 328 23.45 0.12 7.83
CA ASP A 328 24.02 -1.03 8.51
C ASP A 328 23.72 -0.91 10.01
N ILE A 329 22.91 -1.79 10.55
CA ILE A 329 22.39 -1.71 11.92
C ILE A 329 23.51 -1.87 12.95
N ALA A 330 24.52 -2.70 12.65
CA ALA A 330 25.61 -3.00 13.58
C ALA A 330 26.61 -1.85 13.70
N THR A 331 26.89 -1.16 12.60
CA THR A 331 27.88 -0.09 12.54
C THR A 331 27.30 1.32 12.63
N GLY A 332 26.00 1.48 12.32
CA GLY A 332 25.36 2.79 12.16
C GLY A 332 25.71 3.51 10.86
N GLU A 333 26.45 2.87 9.95
CA GLU A 333 26.82 3.47 8.66
C GLU A 333 25.61 3.55 7.74
N ARG A 334 25.40 4.70 7.14
CA ARG A 334 24.36 4.95 6.14
C ARG A 334 24.99 5.11 4.77
N ARG A 335 24.39 4.48 3.75
CA ARG A 335 24.88 4.50 2.35
C ARG A 335 23.79 4.92 1.42
N PHE A 336 24.13 5.73 0.41
CA PHE A 336 23.27 6.03 -0.72
C PHE A 336 23.46 4.92 -1.78
N ALA A 337 22.63 3.86 -1.68
CA ALA A 337 22.80 2.65 -2.49
C ALA A 337 22.42 2.83 -3.96
N SER A 338 21.56 3.81 -4.29
CA SER A 338 21.18 4.11 -5.69
C SER A 338 21.92 5.32 -6.28
N LYS A 339 23.15 5.60 -5.84
CA LYS A 339 23.90 6.81 -6.27
C LYS A 339 24.16 6.91 -7.78
N ASP A 340 24.21 5.76 -8.46
CA ASP A 340 24.42 5.67 -9.90
C ASP A 340 23.12 5.77 -10.72
N PHE A 341 21.99 6.00 -10.05
CA PHE A 341 20.69 6.23 -10.69
C PHE A 341 20.24 7.67 -10.49
N GLU A 342 20.19 8.43 -11.60
CA GLU A 342 19.99 9.88 -11.59
C GLU A 342 18.51 10.31 -11.49
N SER A 343 17.58 9.39 -11.18
CA SER A 343 16.15 9.68 -11.09
C SER A 343 15.53 9.10 -9.81
N SER A 344 14.22 9.26 -9.66
CA SER A 344 13.51 8.83 -8.46
C SER A 344 13.12 7.36 -8.49
N LEU A 345 13.26 6.68 -7.36
CA LEU A 345 12.68 5.38 -7.08
C LEU A 345 11.20 5.54 -6.70
N THR A 346 10.38 4.57 -7.08
CA THR A 346 8.95 4.54 -6.72
C THR A 346 8.59 3.42 -5.74
N GLY A 347 9.42 2.39 -5.65
CA GLY A 347 9.26 1.27 -4.72
C GLY A 347 10.44 0.31 -4.83
N PHE A 348 10.61 -0.57 -3.85
CA PHE A 348 11.70 -1.54 -3.84
C PHE A 348 11.36 -2.81 -3.05
N CYS A 349 12.10 -3.88 -3.28
CA CYS A 349 12.12 -5.09 -2.47
C CYS A 349 13.53 -5.66 -2.35
N TRP A 350 13.84 -6.24 -1.19
CA TRP A 350 15.11 -6.90 -0.97
C TRP A 350 15.22 -8.19 -1.75
N LYS A 351 16.42 -8.48 -2.26
CA LYS A 351 16.81 -9.81 -2.72
C LYS A 351 16.99 -10.74 -1.53
N ALA A 352 16.69 -12.03 -1.71
CA ALA A 352 16.74 -13.01 -0.63
C ALA A 352 18.12 -13.15 0.04
N ASP A 353 19.20 -12.81 -0.67
CA ASP A 353 20.57 -12.86 -0.16
C ASP A 353 20.99 -11.63 0.65
N SER A 354 20.11 -10.62 0.77
CA SER A 354 20.35 -9.35 1.48
C SER A 354 21.51 -8.49 0.92
N LYS A 355 21.98 -8.78 -0.31
CA LYS A 355 23.10 -8.04 -0.93
C LYS A 355 22.65 -7.00 -1.94
N SER A 356 21.47 -7.17 -2.49
CA SER A 356 20.90 -6.26 -3.48
C SER A 356 19.44 -6.00 -3.18
N VAL A 357 18.96 -4.93 -3.80
CA VAL A 357 17.57 -4.50 -3.80
C VAL A 357 17.10 -4.38 -5.23
N TYR A 358 15.96 -4.96 -5.56
CA TYR A 358 15.25 -4.65 -6.80
C TYR A 358 14.36 -3.43 -6.56
N PHE A 359 14.33 -2.50 -7.50
CA PHE A 359 13.50 -1.30 -7.38
C PHE A 359 12.88 -0.90 -8.70
N THR A 360 11.77 -0.19 -8.62
CA THR A 360 11.16 0.51 -9.74
C THR A 360 11.64 1.95 -9.75
N GLY A 361 12.09 2.42 -10.91
CA GLY A 361 12.65 3.76 -11.07
C GLY A 361 12.15 4.45 -12.32
N VAL A 362 11.91 5.76 -12.21
CA VAL A 362 11.45 6.59 -13.33
C VAL A 362 12.62 6.92 -14.24
N TRP A 363 12.49 6.66 -15.55
CA TRP A 363 13.49 7.00 -16.52
C TRP A 363 12.87 7.31 -17.89
N HIS A 364 13.13 8.50 -18.42
CA HIS A 364 12.64 8.93 -19.72
C HIS A 364 11.12 8.81 -19.95
N GLY A 365 10.32 9.01 -18.90
CA GLY A 365 8.85 8.94 -18.95
C GLY A 365 8.27 7.54 -18.76
N GLU A 366 9.08 6.56 -18.38
CA GLU A 366 8.73 5.17 -18.12
C GLU A 366 9.19 4.77 -16.72
N ILE A 367 8.57 3.74 -16.14
CA ILE A 367 8.99 3.15 -14.87
C ILE A 367 9.52 1.74 -15.14
N GLN A 368 10.85 1.57 -15.02
CA GLN A 368 11.54 0.31 -15.29
C GLN A 368 12.05 -0.35 -13.99
N ILE A 369 12.41 -1.62 -14.08
CA ILE A 369 12.99 -2.39 -12.96
C ILE A 369 14.52 -2.35 -13.04
N TYR A 370 15.13 -2.10 -11.89
CA TYR A 370 16.58 -2.03 -11.69
C TYR A 370 17.00 -2.92 -10.51
N GLU A 371 18.30 -3.22 -10.45
CA GLU A 371 18.94 -3.84 -9.27
C GLU A 371 20.02 -2.89 -8.75
N ALA A 372 20.06 -2.67 -7.43
CA ALA A 372 21.11 -1.94 -6.73
C ALA A 372 21.86 -2.88 -5.78
N ASP A 373 23.20 -2.95 -5.89
CA ASP A 373 24.06 -3.58 -4.90
C ASP A 373 24.23 -2.64 -3.71
N VAL A 374 23.86 -3.10 -2.51
CA VAL A 374 23.83 -2.24 -1.32
C VAL A 374 25.21 -1.95 -0.72
N THR A 375 26.24 -2.69 -1.12
CA THR A 375 27.63 -2.52 -0.67
C THR A 375 28.45 -1.73 -1.69
N ALA A 376 28.41 -2.15 -2.97
CA ALA A 376 29.10 -1.46 -4.06
C ALA A 376 28.39 -0.14 -4.44
N CYS A 377 27.11 0.01 -4.08
CA CYS A 377 26.24 1.15 -4.44
C CYS A 377 26.20 1.36 -5.97
N SER A 378 26.22 0.27 -6.74
CA SER A 378 26.10 0.27 -8.19
C SER A 378 24.70 -0.15 -8.63
N VAL A 379 24.22 0.41 -9.73
CA VAL A 379 22.88 0.13 -10.27
C VAL A 379 22.99 -0.46 -11.67
N ARG A 380 22.20 -1.49 -11.96
CA ARG A 380 22.03 -2.01 -13.33
C ARG A 380 20.55 -2.08 -13.71
N PRO A 381 20.20 -1.77 -14.98
CA PRO A 381 18.85 -1.98 -15.49
C PRO A 381 18.55 -3.48 -15.64
N ILE A 382 17.27 -3.86 -15.44
CA ILE A 382 16.76 -5.21 -15.70
C ILE A 382 15.81 -5.17 -16.89
N THR A 383 14.88 -4.23 -16.91
CA THR A 383 13.87 -4.10 -17.97
C THR A 383 14.08 -2.85 -18.82
N SER A 384 13.46 -2.85 -19.99
CA SER A 384 13.37 -1.71 -20.91
C SER A 384 12.11 -1.85 -21.75
N GLY A 385 11.68 -0.77 -22.40
CA GLY A 385 10.52 -0.74 -23.29
C GLY A 385 9.48 0.25 -22.83
N MET A 386 8.43 0.43 -23.63
CA MET A 386 7.35 1.40 -23.43
C MET A 386 6.30 0.88 -22.43
N TYR A 387 6.74 0.58 -21.21
CA TYR A 387 5.92 0.01 -20.12
C TYR A 387 6.29 0.64 -18.80
N ASP A 388 5.32 0.67 -17.89
CA ASP A 388 5.50 1.02 -16.50
C ASP A 388 5.31 -0.21 -15.60
N TYR A 389 6.27 -0.42 -14.70
CA TYR A 389 6.23 -1.49 -13.71
C TYR A 389 5.93 -0.94 -12.33
N SER A 390 5.15 -1.69 -11.56
CA SER A 390 4.85 -1.43 -10.15
C SER A 390 4.77 -2.73 -9.36
N ASP A 391 4.70 -2.62 -8.02
CA ASP A 391 4.46 -3.73 -7.09
C ASP A 391 5.43 -4.92 -7.27
N VAL A 392 6.74 -4.63 -7.37
CA VAL A 392 7.78 -5.63 -7.60
C VAL A 392 8.03 -6.46 -6.35
N SER A 393 8.00 -7.80 -6.49
CA SER A 393 8.29 -8.76 -5.41
C SER A 393 9.03 -9.99 -5.94
N LEU A 394 9.51 -10.86 -5.03
CA LEU A 394 10.21 -12.09 -5.40
C LEU A 394 9.23 -13.23 -5.70
N LEU A 395 9.48 -14.00 -6.76
CA LEU A 395 8.83 -15.27 -7.08
C LEU A 395 9.91 -16.31 -7.44
N GLY A 396 10.44 -16.98 -6.44
CA GLY A 396 11.57 -17.90 -6.63
C GLY A 396 12.81 -17.18 -7.16
N ASP A 397 13.28 -17.57 -8.33
CA ASP A 397 14.38 -16.96 -9.09
C ASP A 397 13.97 -15.81 -10.00
N LYS A 398 12.65 -15.52 -10.09
CA LYS A 398 12.07 -14.46 -10.89
C LYS A 398 11.54 -13.33 -10.02
N LEU A 399 11.19 -12.22 -10.68
CA LEU A 399 10.40 -11.16 -10.08
C LEU A 399 8.95 -11.32 -10.53
N LEU A 400 8.03 -10.93 -9.66
CA LEU A 400 6.63 -10.73 -9.93
C LEU A 400 6.36 -9.22 -9.93
N ALA A 401 5.66 -8.71 -10.92
CA ALA A 401 5.34 -7.29 -11.03
C ALA A 401 4.00 -7.05 -11.70
N LEU A 402 3.38 -5.92 -11.39
CA LEU A 402 2.34 -5.34 -12.23
C LEU A 402 3.00 -4.57 -13.37
N ARG A 403 2.41 -4.65 -14.56
CA ARG A 403 2.86 -3.90 -15.73
C ARG A 403 1.67 -3.34 -16.50
N HIS A 404 1.76 -2.07 -16.82
CA HIS A 404 0.83 -1.40 -17.73
C HIS A 404 1.56 -0.58 -18.80
N SER A 405 0.79 0.05 -19.69
CA SER A 405 1.27 1.04 -20.64
C SER A 405 0.18 2.07 -20.88
N MET A 406 0.46 3.06 -21.71
CA MET A 406 -0.54 4.03 -22.17
C MET A 406 -1.72 3.37 -22.92
N SER A 407 -1.56 2.13 -23.39
CA SER A 407 -2.58 1.39 -24.16
C SER A 407 -2.98 0.06 -23.52
N ALA A 408 -2.60 -0.21 -22.28
CA ALA A 408 -2.94 -1.45 -21.57
C ALA A 408 -3.06 -1.20 -20.06
N ALA A 409 -4.08 -1.79 -19.43
CA ALA A 409 -4.25 -1.78 -17.98
C ALA A 409 -3.23 -2.71 -17.31
N ASP A 410 -3.10 -2.57 -15.98
CA ASP A 410 -2.26 -3.45 -15.17
C ASP A 410 -2.63 -4.91 -15.33
N GLU A 411 -1.61 -5.72 -15.59
CA GLU A 411 -1.65 -7.17 -15.58
C GLU A 411 -0.43 -7.71 -14.83
N ILE A 412 -0.52 -8.93 -14.33
CA ILE A 412 0.55 -9.57 -13.56
C ILE A 412 1.54 -10.22 -14.53
N TYR A 413 2.82 -9.95 -14.31
CA TYR A 413 3.92 -10.49 -15.08
C TYR A 413 5.00 -11.12 -14.20
N THR A 414 5.65 -12.17 -14.68
CA THR A 414 6.98 -12.53 -14.20
C THR A 414 8.04 -11.85 -15.04
N VAL A 415 9.15 -11.50 -14.40
CA VAL A 415 10.32 -10.88 -15.03
C VAL A 415 11.57 -11.65 -14.63
N SER A 416 12.39 -12.04 -15.60
CA SER A 416 13.71 -12.62 -15.35
C SER A 416 14.69 -11.52 -14.91
N PRO A 417 15.29 -11.58 -13.72
CA PRO A 417 16.26 -10.57 -13.29
C PRO A 417 17.59 -10.65 -14.03
N GLU A 418 17.84 -11.74 -14.78
CA GLU A 418 19.09 -11.92 -15.54
C GLU A 418 19.06 -11.19 -16.88
N ASN A 419 17.94 -11.25 -17.61
CA ASN A 419 17.85 -10.76 -19.00
C ASN A 419 16.60 -9.91 -19.29
N GLY A 420 15.75 -9.64 -18.30
CA GLY A 420 14.55 -8.83 -18.44
C GLY A 420 13.39 -9.49 -19.21
N GLU A 421 13.49 -10.77 -19.56
CA GLU A 421 12.40 -11.48 -20.22
C GLU A 421 11.15 -11.53 -19.34
N THR A 422 9.97 -11.27 -19.95
CA THR A 422 8.70 -11.19 -19.24
C THR A 422 7.72 -12.25 -19.72
N THR A 423 6.89 -12.73 -18.80
CA THR A 423 5.76 -13.61 -19.12
C THR A 423 4.51 -13.06 -18.43
N GLN A 424 3.44 -12.81 -19.21
CA GLN A 424 2.15 -12.38 -18.68
C GLN A 424 1.42 -13.55 -18.03
N LEU A 425 0.91 -13.36 -16.81
CA LEU A 425 0.21 -14.38 -16.04
C LEU A 425 -1.29 -14.12 -15.93
N SER A 426 -1.74 -12.86 -15.97
CA SER A 426 -3.15 -12.49 -15.89
C SER A 426 -3.65 -11.83 -17.17
N PHE A 427 -4.96 -11.90 -17.41
CA PHE A 427 -5.63 -11.37 -18.60
C PHE A 427 -7.01 -10.80 -18.22
N GLU A 428 -7.04 -10.01 -17.15
CA GLU A 428 -8.29 -9.53 -16.53
C GLU A 428 -9.14 -8.74 -17.50
N ASN A 429 -8.54 -7.82 -18.23
CA ASN A 429 -9.24 -6.90 -19.12
C ASN A 429 -9.21 -7.30 -20.60
N LYS A 430 -8.67 -8.47 -20.93
CA LYS A 430 -8.52 -8.92 -22.32
C LYS A 430 -9.84 -8.89 -23.10
N HIS A 431 -10.95 -9.29 -22.48
CA HIS A 431 -12.29 -9.33 -23.11
C HIS A 431 -12.81 -7.95 -23.54
N LEU A 432 -12.34 -6.84 -22.89
CA LEU A 432 -12.64 -5.47 -23.29
C LEU A 432 -11.66 -4.99 -24.35
N PHE A 433 -10.35 -5.20 -24.13
CA PHE A 433 -9.33 -4.80 -25.10
C PHE A 433 -9.46 -5.47 -26.47
N ASP A 434 -9.91 -6.73 -26.53
CA ASP A 434 -10.18 -7.43 -27.80
C ASP A 434 -11.29 -6.77 -28.65
N GLN A 435 -12.09 -5.88 -28.06
CA GLN A 435 -13.17 -5.14 -28.72
C GLN A 435 -12.75 -3.70 -29.10
N MET A 436 -11.55 -3.26 -28.73
CA MET A 436 -11.11 -1.87 -28.92
C MET A 436 -9.88 -1.76 -29.82
N GLU A 437 -9.85 -0.71 -30.60
CA GLU A 437 -8.67 -0.29 -31.36
C GLU A 437 -7.84 0.68 -30.52
N MET A 438 -6.76 0.18 -29.91
CA MET A 438 -5.87 0.97 -29.09
C MET A 438 -4.77 1.64 -29.93
N GLY A 439 -4.39 2.86 -29.56
CA GLY A 439 -3.26 3.55 -30.15
C GLY A 439 -1.93 2.85 -29.86
N LYS A 440 -0.95 3.02 -30.75
CA LYS A 440 0.43 2.63 -30.46
C LYS A 440 1.11 3.71 -29.64
N VAL A 441 1.93 3.26 -28.68
CA VAL A 441 2.82 4.15 -27.94
C VAL A 441 4.09 4.34 -28.76
N GLU A 442 4.47 5.59 -29.01
CA GLU A 442 5.71 5.97 -29.69
C GLU A 442 6.46 6.94 -28.80
N GLY A 443 7.77 6.73 -28.63
CA GLY A 443 8.68 7.57 -27.86
C GLY A 443 9.54 8.47 -28.76
#